data_7201f35fd9a08e93c1a4461b90d35161
#
_entry.id   7201f35fd9a08e93c1a4461b90d35161
#
_cell.length_a   1.000
_cell.length_b   1.000
_cell.length_c   1.000
_cell.angle_alpha   90.00
_cell.angle_beta   90.00
_cell.angle_gamma   90.00
#
_symmetry.space_group_name_H-M   'P 1'
#
loop_
_entity.id
_entity.type
_entity.pdbx_description
1 polymer ?
#
loop_
_entity_poly.entity_id
_entity_poly.type
_entity_poly.pdbx_seq_one_letter_code
_entity_poly.pdbx_strand_id
1 'polypeptide(L)'
;MFFETVMGNEQTANSSASIVFGCSNSQSGDLTKADRAVDGIFGFGQHQLSVISQLNSLGVSPKVFSHCLKGSDNGGGILVLGEIVEPGLVYTPLVPSQPHYNLNLESIAVNGQKLPIDSSLFTTSNTQGTIVDSGTTLAYLADGAYDPFVSAIAAAVSPSVRSLVSKGSQCFITSSSVDSSFPTVTLYFMGGVAMSVKPENYLLQQASVDNSVLWCIGWQRNQGQEITILGDLVLKDKIFVYDLANMRMGWADYDCSMSVNVTTSSGKNQYVNTGQFDVNGSARRASYKSLIPAGIVTMLVHMLIFGTGSRR
;
A
#
# COMPACT_ATOMS: atom_id res chain seq x y z
N MET A 1 -18.27 -10.93 6.65
CA MET A 1 -17.56 -10.31 5.51
C MET A 1 -18.16 -10.85 4.22
N PHE A 2 -18.48 -9.96 3.27
CA PHE A 2 -18.99 -10.32 1.94
C PHE A 2 -17.95 -9.95 0.90
N PHE A 3 -17.83 -10.76 -0.14
CA PHE A 3 -16.89 -10.56 -1.23
C PHE A 3 -17.38 -11.31 -2.47
N GLU A 4 -16.80 -11.02 -3.63
CA GLU A 4 -17.08 -11.73 -4.86
C GLU A 4 -16.00 -12.79 -5.13
N THR A 5 -16.42 -13.97 -5.54
CA THR A 5 -15.55 -15.08 -5.94
C THR A 5 -15.52 -15.21 -7.44
N VAL A 6 -14.35 -15.27 -8.03
CA VAL A 6 -14.14 -15.48 -9.47
C VAL A 6 -14.18 -16.97 -9.77
N MET A 7 -15.13 -17.39 -10.61
CA MET A 7 -15.47 -18.81 -10.83
C MET A 7 -14.71 -19.47 -11.98
N GLY A 8 -14.00 -18.69 -12.81
CA GLY A 8 -13.21 -19.23 -13.92
C GLY A 8 -13.93 -19.41 -15.26
N ASN A 9 -15.08 -18.78 -15.42
CA ASN A 9 -15.88 -18.77 -16.67
C ASN A 9 -16.44 -17.37 -16.96
N GLU A 10 -15.65 -16.34 -16.63
CA GLU A 10 -16.04 -14.92 -16.67
C GLU A 10 -17.25 -14.58 -15.76
N GLN A 11 -17.57 -15.47 -14.85
CA GLN A 11 -18.63 -15.25 -13.87
C GLN A 11 -18.06 -15.00 -12.48
N THR A 12 -18.77 -14.20 -11.71
CA THR A 12 -18.53 -14.00 -10.29
C THR A 12 -19.73 -14.49 -9.49
N ALA A 13 -19.48 -14.93 -8.27
CA ALA A 13 -20.51 -15.33 -7.31
C ALA A 13 -20.32 -14.57 -6.01
N ASN A 14 -21.42 -14.10 -5.42
CA ASN A 14 -21.39 -13.52 -4.09
C ASN A 14 -21.03 -14.60 -3.06
N SER A 15 -20.05 -14.32 -2.26
CA SER A 15 -19.57 -15.20 -1.18
C SER A 15 -19.53 -14.46 0.14
N SER A 16 -19.51 -15.20 1.23
CA SER A 16 -19.37 -14.62 2.56
C SER A 16 -18.58 -15.55 3.48
N ALA A 17 -17.92 -14.95 4.46
CA ALA A 17 -17.25 -15.67 5.53
C ALA A 17 -17.48 -14.95 6.87
N SER A 18 -17.62 -15.75 7.93
CA SER A 18 -17.64 -15.21 9.30
C SER A 18 -16.23 -14.96 9.76
N ILE A 19 -15.95 -13.73 10.17
CA ILE A 19 -14.65 -13.33 10.72
C ILE A 19 -14.85 -12.71 12.11
N VAL A 20 -13.87 -12.86 12.97
CA VAL A 20 -13.78 -12.17 14.26
C VAL A 20 -13.02 -10.87 14.07
N PHE A 21 -13.58 -9.77 14.55
CA PHE A 21 -12.92 -8.47 14.57
C PHE A 21 -13.17 -7.76 15.89
N GLY A 22 -12.29 -6.84 16.26
CA GLY A 22 -12.40 -6.06 17.48
C GLY A 22 -13.14 -4.74 17.26
N CYS A 23 -13.92 -4.33 18.27
CA CYS A 23 -14.46 -2.97 18.32
C CYS A 23 -13.56 -2.11 19.19
N SER A 24 -13.09 -0.96 18.68
CA SER A 24 -12.32 -0.01 19.47
C SER A 24 -13.25 0.75 20.42
N ASN A 25 -12.90 0.76 21.71
CA ASN A 25 -13.60 1.52 22.73
C ASN A 25 -12.87 2.82 23.12
N SER A 26 -11.68 3.06 22.55
CA SER A 26 -10.90 4.28 22.75
C SER A 26 -10.02 4.52 21.53
N GLN A 27 -10.00 5.75 21.04
CA GLN A 27 -9.18 6.19 19.91
C GLN A 27 -8.48 7.50 20.26
N SER A 28 -7.34 7.76 19.63
CA SER A 28 -6.57 9.00 19.81
C SER A 28 -5.85 9.41 18.53
N GLY A 29 -5.28 10.61 18.52
CA GLY A 29 -4.51 11.12 17.39
C GLY A 29 -5.36 11.36 16.15
N ASP A 30 -4.83 11.03 14.98
CA ASP A 30 -5.47 11.27 13.69
C ASP A 30 -6.77 10.49 13.49
N LEU A 31 -6.96 9.37 14.17
CA LEU A 31 -8.19 8.57 14.11
C LEU A 31 -9.41 9.29 14.71
N THR A 32 -9.21 10.38 15.45
CA THR A 32 -10.28 11.17 16.06
C THR A 32 -10.64 12.42 15.24
N LYS A 33 -9.94 12.70 14.14
CA LYS A 33 -10.17 13.88 13.30
C LYS A 33 -11.36 13.66 12.38
N ALA A 34 -12.25 14.64 12.32
CA ALA A 34 -13.49 14.58 11.53
C ALA A 34 -13.28 14.50 10.01
N ASP A 35 -12.13 14.91 9.52
CA ASP A 35 -11.71 14.84 8.11
C ASP A 35 -11.11 13.48 7.72
N ARG A 36 -10.94 12.59 8.69
CA ARG A 36 -10.50 11.21 8.46
C ARG A 36 -11.74 10.32 8.45
N ALA A 37 -12.15 9.88 7.26
CA ALA A 37 -13.28 8.96 7.07
C ALA A 37 -12.87 7.56 7.57
N VAL A 38 -12.85 7.37 8.90
CA VAL A 38 -12.38 6.13 9.50
C VAL A 38 -13.50 5.50 10.32
N ASP A 39 -14.21 4.55 9.70
CA ASP A 39 -15.13 3.66 10.40
C ASP A 39 -14.39 2.52 11.13
N GLY A 40 -13.11 2.33 10.79
CA GLY A 40 -12.22 1.32 11.37
C GLY A 40 -10.99 1.07 10.50
N ILE A 41 -10.08 0.23 11.00
CA ILE A 41 -8.89 -0.24 10.29
C ILE A 41 -9.07 -1.71 9.97
N PHE A 42 -8.91 -2.07 8.70
CA PHE A 42 -8.98 -3.44 8.22
C PHE A 42 -7.58 -3.92 7.83
N GLY A 43 -6.88 -4.49 8.82
CA GLY A 43 -5.48 -4.90 8.69
C GLY A 43 -5.30 -6.28 8.09
N PHE A 44 -4.31 -6.41 7.21
CA PHE A 44 -3.88 -7.64 6.55
C PHE A 44 -2.52 -8.14 7.09
N GLY A 45 -2.24 -7.93 8.37
CA GLY A 45 -1.01 -8.38 9.01
C GLY A 45 -0.86 -9.91 9.08
N GLN A 46 0.29 -10.38 9.60
CA GLN A 46 0.62 -11.82 9.65
C GLN A 46 0.03 -12.56 10.88
N HIS A 47 -0.61 -11.84 11.80
CA HIS A 47 -1.14 -12.42 13.03
C HIS A 47 -2.27 -13.43 12.73
N GLN A 48 -2.45 -14.43 13.61
CA GLN A 48 -3.47 -15.47 13.45
C GLN A 48 -4.91 -14.92 13.39
N LEU A 49 -5.17 -13.78 14.03
CA LEU A 49 -6.46 -13.09 13.99
C LEU A 49 -6.60 -12.14 12.80
N SER A 50 -5.59 -12.02 11.93
CA SER A 50 -5.75 -11.25 10.69
C SER A 50 -6.80 -11.89 9.79
N VAL A 51 -7.46 -11.08 8.97
CA VAL A 51 -8.52 -11.56 8.07
C VAL A 51 -8.02 -12.67 7.15
N ILE A 52 -6.80 -12.55 6.63
CA ILE A 52 -6.21 -13.55 5.72
C ILE A 52 -5.99 -14.90 6.42
N SER A 53 -5.52 -14.87 7.67
CA SER A 53 -5.33 -16.08 8.46
C SER A 53 -6.67 -16.76 8.81
N GLN A 54 -7.69 -15.96 9.14
CA GLN A 54 -9.03 -16.48 9.43
C GLN A 54 -9.67 -17.10 8.17
N LEU A 55 -9.64 -16.41 7.02
CA LEU A 55 -10.20 -16.93 5.77
C LEU A 55 -9.51 -18.22 5.33
N ASN A 56 -8.19 -18.29 5.50
CA ASN A 56 -7.44 -19.51 5.19
C ASN A 56 -7.82 -20.66 6.12
N SER A 57 -7.92 -20.42 7.43
CA SER A 57 -8.31 -21.46 8.40
C SER A 57 -9.72 -21.98 8.19
N LEU A 58 -10.60 -21.15 7.61
CA LEU A 58 -11.96 -21.55 7.20
C LEU A 58 -12.01 -22.25 5.84
N GLY A 59 -10.88 -22.39 5.14
CA GLY A 59 -10.82 -22.95 3.79
C GLY A 59 -11.48 -22.07 2.72
N VAL A 60 -11.66 -20.77 3.00
CA VAL A 60 -12.35 -19.82 2.11
C VAL A 60 -11.39 -19.22 1.08
N SER A 61 -10.16 -18.93 1.46
CA SER A 61 -9.14 -18.42 0.54
C SER A 61 -7.77 -19.07 0.83
N PRO A 62 -6.87 -19.07 -0.17
CA PRO A 62 -5.47 -19.45 0.09
C PRO A 62 -4.82 -18.47 1.07
N LYS A 63 -3.70 -18.84 1.68
CA LYS A 63 -2.92 -17.95 2.54
C LYS A 63 -2.05 -16.98 1.71
N VAL A 64 -2.70 -16.33 0.77
CA VAL A 64 -2.13 -15.36 -0.18
C VAL A 64 -3.12 -14.23 -0.37
N PHE A 65 -2.66 -13.01 -0.47
CA PHE A 65 -3.44 -11.89 -0.98
C PHE A 65 -2.56 -11.01 -1.87
N SER A 66 -3.21 -10.26 -2.74
CA SER A 66 -2.53 -9.37 -3.68
C SER A 66 -3.28 -8.06 -3.82
N HIS A 67 -2.58 -7.01 -4.14
CA HIS A 67 -3.20 -5.74 -4.51
C HIS A 67 -2.48 -5.06 -5.67
N CYS A 68 -3.20 -4.17 -6.34
CA CYS A 68 -2.68 -3.22 -7.30
C CYS A 68 -3.33 -1.86 -7.01
N LEU A 69 -2.56 -0.92 -6.49
CA LEU A 69 -3.04 0.41 -6.08
C LEU A 69 -2.85 1.40 -7.22
N LYS A 70 -3.93 2.02 -7.68
CA LYS A 70 -3.88 3.01 -8.75
C LYS A 70 -3.31 4.34 -8.24
N GLY A 71 -2.25 4.83 -8.86
CA GLY A 71 -1.54 6.05 -8.47
C GLY A 71 -2.08 7.35 -9.07
N SER A 72 -2.99 7.27 -10.04
CA SER A 72 -3.55 8.42 -10.76
C SER A 72 -4.97 8.76 -10.31
N ASP A 73 -5.45 9.96 -10.68
CA ASP A 73 -6.81 10.46 -10.45
C ASP A 73 -7.21 10.42 -8.96
N ASN A 74 -8.32 9.76 -8.68
CA ASN A 74 -8.89 9.63 -7.33
C ASN A 74 -8.43 8.33 -6.63
N GLY A 75 -7.34 7.71 -7.11
CA GLY A 75 -6.88 6.42 -6.60
C GLY A 75 -7.75 5.26 -7.05
N GLY A 76 -7.86 4.22 -6.22
CA GLY A 76 -8.59 2.98 -6.52
C GLY A 76 -7.64 1.81 -6.71
N GLY A 77 -8.05 0.84 -7.52
CA GLY A 77 -7.28 -0.38 -7.77
C GLY A 77 -8.05 -1.63 -7.41
N ILE A 78 -7.35 -2.69 -7.07
CA ILE A 78 -7.95 -3.98 -6.71
C ILE A 78 -7.25 -4.62 -5.52
N LEU A 79 -8.02 -5.23 -4.64
CA LEU A 79 -7.56 -6.15 -3.60
C LEU A 79 -8.10 -7.54 -3.90
N VAL A 80 -7.21 -8.52 -4.01
CA VAL A 80 -7.52 -9.92 -4.30
C VAL A 80 -7.20 -10.77 -3.08
N LEU A 81 -8.18 -11.50 -2.57
CA LEU A 81 -7.99 -12.53 -1.54
C LEU A 81 -7.51 -13.83 -2.22
N GLY A 82 -6.30 -13.78 -2.73
CA GLY A 82 -5.68 -14.78 -3.58
C GLY A 82 -4.47 -14.19 -4.32
N GLU A 83 -4.06 -14.87 -5.37
CA GLU A 83 -2.87 -14.53 -6.15
C GLU A 83 -3.23 -13.83 -7.46
N ILE A 84 -2.59 -12.70 -7.73
CA ILE A 84 -2.48 -12.11 -9.06
C ILE A 84 -1.28 -12.78 -9.75
N VAL A 85 -1.47 -13.25 -10.98
CA VAL A 85 -0.49 -14.10 -11.71
C VAL A 85 -0.01 -13.42 -13.01
N GLU A 86 0.23 -12.14 -12.97
CA GLU A 86 0.72 -11.39 -14.14
C GLU A 86 2.17 -11.77 -14.50
N PRO A 87 2.50 -11.73 -15.80
CA PRO A 87 3.88 -11.88 -16.25
C PRO A 87 4.80 -10.81 -15.65
N GLY A 88 6.05 -11.18 -15.40
CA GLY A 88 7.06 -10.26 -14.88
C GLY A 88 7.09 -10.12 -13.37
N LEU A 89 6.23 -10.81 -12.63
CA LEU A 89 6.34 -10.90 -11.17
C LEU A 89 7.68 -11.50 -10.76
N VAL A 90 8.39 -10.79 -9.89
CA VAL A 90 9.61 -11.26 -9.23
C VAL A 90 9.34 -11.42 -7.74
N TYR A 91 10.01 -12.35 -7.08
CA TYR A 91 9.76 -12.68 -5.68
C TYR A 91 11.04 -12.62 -4.84
N THR A 92 10.91 -12.08 -3.62
CA THR A 92 11.94 -12.13 -2.57
C THR A 92 11.40 -12.84 -1.33
N PRO A 93 12.23 -13.55 -0.56
CA PRO A 93 11.80 -14.15 0.70
C PRO A 93 11.33 -13.09 1.71
N LEU A 94 10.26 -13.39 2.43
CA LEU A 94 9.90 -12.68 3.67
C LEU A 94 10.83 -13.08 4.80
N VAL A 95 11.19 -12.15 5.65
CA VAL A 95 11.92 -12.43 6.88
C VAL A 95 10.96 -13.13 7.87
N PRO A 96 11.26 -14.35 8.31
CA PRO A 96 10.35 -15.10 9.17
C PRO A 96 10.24 -14.50 10.58
N SER A 97 9.15 -14.81 11.25
CA SER A 97 8.90 -14.46 12.66
C SER A 97 8.92 -12.95 12.96
N GLN A 98 8.53 -12.13 11.98
CA GLN A 98 8.38 -10.70 12.13
C GLN A 98 6.90 -10.32 12.24
N PRO A 99 6.55 -9.26 13.00
CA PRO A 99 5.16 -8.78 13.09
C PRO A 99 4.70 -8.08 11.79
N HIS A 100 5.63 -7.54 11.01
CA HIS A 100 5.39 -6.85 9.74
C HIS A 100 5.88 -7.69 8.57
N TYR A 101 5.58 -7.24 7.34
CA TYR A 101 6.12 -7.82 6.10
C TYR A 101 7.53 -7.32 5.86
N ASN A 102 8.48 -7.92 6.56
CA ASN A 102 9.89 -7.56 6.46
C ASN A 102 10.56 -8.22 5.26
N LEU A 103 11.31 -7.41 4.53
CA LEU A 103 12.16 -7.81 3.40
C LEU A 103 13.62 -7.53 3.71
N ASN A 104 14.52 -8.31 3.14
CA ASN A 104 15.95 -8.04 3.19
C ASN A 104 16.33 -7.12 2.02
N LEU A 105 16.30 -5.79 2.26
CA LEU A 105 16.87 -4.79 1.37
C LEU A 105 18.40 -4.87 1.47
N GLU A 106 19.09 -4.97 0.35
CA GLU A 106 20.56 -5.12 0.33
C GLU A 106 21.26 -3.82 -0.08
N SER A 107 20.64 -3.05 -0.95
CA SER A 107 21.18 -1.75 -1.37
C SER A 107 20.16 -0.90 -2.14
N ILE A 108 20.46 0.39 -2.24
CA ILE A 108 19.74 1.38 -3.03
C ILE A 108 20.70 1.92 -4.10
N ALA A 109 20.20 2.10 -5.32
CA ALA A 109 20.94 2.76 -6.39
C ALA A 109 20.12 3.89 -7.00
N VAL A 110 20.80 4.92 -7.50
CA VAL A 110 20.23 6.04 -8.27
C VAL A 110 20.90 6.06 -9.64
N ASN A 111 20.14 6.01 -10.72
CA ASN A 111 20.64 5.84 -12.09
C ASN A 111 21.66 4.69 -12.23
N GLY A 112 21.40 3.56 -11.55
CA GLY A 112 22.26 2.38 -11.56
C GLY A 112 23.52 2.49 -10.67
N GLN A 113 23.78 3.62 -10.05
CA GLN A 113 24.92 3.78 -9.15
C GLN A 113 24.48 3.47 -7.72
N LYS A 114 25.07 2.43 -7.15
CA LYS A 114 24.84 2.03 -5.76
C LYS A 114 25.27 3.15 -4.79
N LEU A 115 24.38 3.48 -3.86
CA LEU A 115 24.66 4.49 -2.84
C LEU A 115 25.62 3.97 -1.77
N PRO A 116 26.47 4.84 -1.21
CA PRO A 116 27.41 4.49 -0.15
C PRO A 116 26.68 4.41 1.22
N ILE A 117 25.69 3.53 1.30
CA ILE A 117 24.92 3.26 2.51
C ILE A 117 25.40 1.93 3.07
N ASP A 118 25.67 1.88 4.37
CA ASP A 118 25.99 0.63 5.05
C ASP A 118 24.80 -0.30 5.01
N SER A 119 24.96 -1.48 4.40
CA SER A 119 23.89 -2.48 4.28
C SER A 119 23.40 -2.99 5.64
N SER A 120 24.19 -2.84 6.70
CA SER A 120 23.77 -3.19 8.06
C SER A 120 22.54 -2.39 8.52
N LEU A 121 22.31 -1.17 7.99
CA LEU A 121 21.12 -0.36 8.25
C LEU A 121 19.82 -1.02 7.80
N PHE A 122 19.90 -1.96 6.86
CA PHE A 122 18.72 -2.65 6.33
C PHE A 122 18.52 -4.06 6.93
N THR A 123 19.47 -4.50 7.76
CA THR A 123 19.39 -5.83 8.40
C THR A 123 18.23 -5.87 9.39
N THR A 124 17.35 -6.86 9.25
CA THR A 124 16.19 -7.00 10.13
C THR A 124 16.58 -7.40 11.54
N SER A 125 16.07 -6.64 12.52
CA SER A 125 16.14 -6.91 13.96
C SER A 125 14.82 -6.47 14.63
N ASN A 126 14.77 -6.42 15.95
CA ASN A 126 13.60 -5.92 16.67
C ASN A 126 13.32 -4.42 16.47
N THR A 127 14.32 -3.63 16.07
CA THR A 127 14.24 -2.17 15.93
C THR A 127 14.69 -1.66 14.58
N GLN A 128 15.00 -2.54 13.65
CA GLN A 128 15.69 -2.23 12.40
C GLN A 128 15.18 -3.14 11.29
N GLY A 129 15.27 -2.69 10.04
CA GLY A 129 14.92 -3.48 8.86
C GLY A 129 14.10 -2.72 7.84
N THR A 130 13.63 -3.41 6.82
CA THR A 130 12.77 -2.86 5.77
C THR A 130 11.42 -3.55 5.79
N ILE A 131 10.33 -2.77 5.89
CA ILE A 131 8.95 -3.29 5.88
C ILE A 131 8.18 -2.74 4.70
N VAL A 132 7.22 -3.53 4.21
CA VAL A 132 6.21 -3.11 3.21
C VAL A 132 4.91 -2.91 3.95
N ASP A 133 4.35 -1.70 3.83
CA ASP A 133 3.16 -1.31 4.59
C ASP A 133 2.22 -0.43 3.75
N SER A 134 1.17 -1.03 3.22
CA SER A 134 0.11 -0.32 2.49
C SER A 134 -0.81 0.53 3.39
N GLY A 135 -0.59 0.53 4.69
CA GLY A 135 -1.23 1.43 5.65
C GLY A 135 -0.45 2.72 5.88
N THR A 136 0.75 2.84 5.31
CA THR A 136 1.60 4.04 5.37
C THR A 136 1.54 4.77 4.02
N THR A 137 1.13 6.03 4.01
CA THR A 137 0.96 6.81 2.77
C THR A 137 2.29 7.11 2.07
N LEU A 138 3.30 7.53 2.84
CA LEU A 138 4.63 7.92 2.31
C LEU A 138 5.62 6.75 2.45
N ALA A 139 6.86 6.98 2.02
CA ALA A 139 7.96 6.10 2.34
C ALA A 139 8.87 6.74 3.40
N TYR A 140 9.49 5.92 4.22
CA TYR A 140 10.44 6.37 5.24
C TYR A 140 11.74 5.59 5.10
N LEU A 141 12.86 6.30 5.14
CA LEU A 141 14.18 5.68 5.17
C LEU A 141 14.75 5.69 6.59
N ALA A 142 15.41 4.61 6.95
CA ALA A 142 16.29 4.57 8.13
C ALA A 142 17.17 5.82 8.17
N ASP A 143 17.38 6.37 9.37
CA ASP A 143 17.99 7.70 9.55
C ASP A 143 19.29 7.85 8.77
N GLY A 144 20.21 6.89 8.88
CA GLY A 144 21.49 6.90 8.19
C GLY A 144 21.43 6.75 6.66
N ALA A 145 20.30 6.31 6.10
CA ALA A 145 20.15 6.12 4.65
C ALA A 145 19.56 7.36 3.94
N TYR A 146 18.93 8.27 4.67
CA TYR A 146 18.16 9.37 4.08
C TYR A 146 19.03 10.41 3.35
N ASP A 147 20.08 10.93 3.98
CA ASP A 147 20.92 11.97 3.38
C ASP A 147 21.66 11.50 2.11
N PRO A 148 22.30 10.31 2.10
CA PRO A 148 22.86 9.76 0.88
C PRO A 148 21.83 9.63 -0.25
N PHE A 149 20.60 9.20 0.06
CA PHE A 149 19.51 9.05 -0.91
C PHE A 149 19.09 10.40 -1.51
N VAL A 150 18.76 11.39 -0.67
CA VAL A 150 18.32 12.72 -1.12
C VAL A 150 19.43 13.42 -1.91
N SER A 151 20.68 13.34 -1.44
CA SER A 151 21.82 13.95 -2.11
C SER A 151 22.08 13.35 -3.49
N ALA A 152 21.94 12.03 -3.64
CA ALA A 152 22.12 11.35 -4.91
C ALA A 152 21.05 11.73 -5.93
N ILE A 153 19.78 11.83 -5.50
CA ILE A 153 18.70 12.32 -6.37
C ILE A 153 19.00 13.76 -6.80
N ALA A 154 19.29 14.66 -5.85
CA ALA A 154 19.55 16.06 -6.14
C ALA A 154 20.74 16.27 -7.10
N ALA A 155 21.76 15.42 -7.01
CA ALA A 155 22.91 15.45 -7.89
C ALA A 155 22.62 14.90 -9.31
N ALA A 156 21.61 14.05 -9.46
CA ALA A 156 21.30 13.36 -10.70
C ALA A 156 20.12 13.97 -11.48
N VAL A 157 19.44 15.00 -10.96
CA VAL A 157 18.39 15.71 -11.70
C VAL A 157 18.94 16.47 -12.89
N SER A 158 18.12 16.66 -13.92
CA SER A 158 18.48 17.45 -15.10
C SER A 158 18.94 18.86 -14.72
N PRO A 159 19.95 19.45 -15.39
CA PRO A 159 20.39 20.83 -15.14
C PRO A 159 19.29 21.90 -15.34
N SER A 160 18.21 21.57 -16.04
CA SER A 160 17.05 22.44 -16.23
C SER A 160 16.14 22.53 -15.01
N VAL A 161 16.32 21.63 -14.03
CA VAL A 161 15.51 21.55 -12.81
C VAL A 161 16.12 22.45 -11.74
N ARG A 162 15.33 23.36 -11.17
CA ARG A 162 15.77 24.22 -10.08
C ARG A 162 15.52 23.56 -8.73
N SER A 163 16.57 23.29 -7.98
CA SER A 163 16.55 22.72 -6.64
C SER A 163 16.32 23.78 -5.57
N LEU A 164 15.54 23.46 -4.53
CA LEU A 164 15.30 24.30 -3.35
C LEU A 164 14.90 23.44 -2.15
N VAL A 165 14.98 24.01 -0.96
CA VAL A 165 14.45 23.39 0.27
C VAL A 165 13.18 24.12 0.66
N SER A 166 12.10 23.36 0.91
CA SER A 166 10.82 23.88 1.38
C SER A 166 10.34 23.06 2.58
N LYS A 167 10.06 23.73 3.69
CA LYS A 167 9.60 23.10 4.95
C LYS A 167 10.47 21.92 5.40
N GLY A 168 11.78 22.01 5.19
CA GLY A 168 12.73 20.95 5.56
C GLY A 168 12.86 19.81 4.56
N SER A 169 12.08 19.80 3.48
CA SER A 169 12.15 18.79 2.42
C SER A 169 12.91 19.31 1.21
N GLN A 170 13.66 18.44 0.54
CA GLN A 170 14.27 18.72 -0.76
C GLN A 170 13.17 18.79 -1.81
N CYS A 171 13.10 19.91 -2.53
CA CYS A 171 12.11 20.17 -3.55
C CYS A 171 12.75 20.64 -4.85
N PHE A 172 11.96 20.66 -5.93
CA PHE A 172 12.42 20.94 -7.27
C PHE A 172 11.31 21.66 -8.05
N ILE A 173 11.70 22.65 -8.85
CA ILE A 173 10.79 23.32 -9.79
C ILE A 173 11.20 22.96 -11.20
N THR A 174 10.24 22.47 -11.97
CA THR A 174 10.43 22.14 -13.39
C THR A 174 9.14 22.39 -14.19
N SER A 175 9.30 22.74 -15.46
CA SER A 175 8.23 22.76 -16.48
C SER A 175 8.24 21.51 -17.36
N SER A 176 9.24 20.64 -17.19
CA SER A 176 9.38 19.39 -17.94
C SER A 176 8.74 18.22 -17.21
N SER A 177 8.51 17.12 -17.91
CA SER A 177 8.06 15.86 -17.33
C SER A 177 9.05 15.37 -16.27
N VAL A 178 8.54 14.84 -15.17
CA VAL A 178 9.37 14.25 -14.10
C VAL A 178 10.16 13.04 -14.61
N ASP A 179 9.57 12.22 -15.48
CA ASP A 179 10.21 11.02 -16.00
C ASP A 179 11.47 11.31 -16.82
N SER A 180 11.49 12.44 -17.52
CA SER A 180 12.65 12.86 -18.31
C SER A 180 13.68 13.67 -17.52
N SER A 181 13.29 14.20 -16.36
CA SER A 181 14.07 15.16 -15.60
C SER A 181 14.70 14.58 -14.33
N PHE A 182 14.18 13.48 -13.83
CA PHE A 182 14.59 12.88 -12.57
C PHE A 182 15.13 11.46 -12.74
N PRO A 183 16.05 11.02 -11.86
CA PRO A 183 16.64 9.70 -11.94
C PRO A 183 15.67 8.59 -11.52
N THR A 184 15.85 7.39 -12.06
CA THR A 184 15.24 6.18 -11.52
C THR A 184 16.02 5.71 -10.30
N VAL A 185 15.30 5.35 -9.25
CA VAL A 185 15.84 4.67 -8.07
C VAL A 185 15.60 3.17 -8.21
N THR A 186 16.55 2.36 -7.75
CA THR A 186 16.42 0.89 -7.72
C THR A 186 16.72 0.39 -6.32
N LEU A 187 15.81 -0.40 -5.78
CA LEU A 187 15.97 -1.12 -4.51
C LEU A 187 16.33 -2.57 -4.83
N TYR A 188 17.45 -3.05 -4.29
CA TYR A 188 17.90 -4.44 -4.48
C TYR A 188 17.61 -5.27 -3.24
N PHE A 189 16.97 -6.42 -3.42
CA PHE A 189 16.55 -7.30 -2.35
C PHE A 189 17.20 -8.66 -2.45
N MET A 190 17.17 -9.39 -1.34
CA MET A 190 17.63 -10.79 -1.27
C MET A 190 17.00 -11.63 -2.39
N GLY A 191 17.81 -12.54 -2.94
CA GLY A 191 17.41 -13.36 -4.08
C GLY A 191 17.74 -12.74 -5.43
N GLY A 192 18.48 -11.63 -5.46
CA GLY A 192 18.95 -10.97 -6.68
C GLY A 192 17.84 -10.24 -7.45
N VAL A 193 16.74 -9.89 -6.79
CA VAL A 193 15.63 -9.19 -7.40
C VAL A 193 15.68 -7.69 -7.10
N ALA A 194 15.13 -6.89 -8.01
CA ALA A 194 15.14 -5.45 -7.90
C ALA A 194 13.73 -4.86 -8.06
N MET A 195 13.48 -3.76 -7.37
CA MET A 195 12.28 -2.95 -7.50
C MET A 195 12.66 -1.60 -8.10
N SER A 196 12.06 -1.27 -9.23
CA SER A 196 12.16 0.05 -9.83
C SER A 196 11.25 1.04 -9.09
N VAL A 197 11.80 2.18 -8.68
CA VAL A 197 11.09 3.30 -8.07
C VAL A 197 11.25 4.49 -9.00
N LYS A 198 10.23 4.73 -9.81
CA LYS A 198 10.19 5.82 -10.79
C LYS A 198 10.01 7.18 -10.08
N PRO A 199 10.23 8.31 -10.77
CA PRO A 199 10.04 9.64 -10.19
C PRO A 199 8.69 9.83 -9.51
N GLU A 200 7.61 9.33 -10.10
CA GLU A 200 6.26 9.35 -9.55
C GLU A 200 6.09 8.56 -8.24
N ASN A 201 6.98 7.58 -7.97
CA ASN A 201 6.98 6.78 -6.75
C ASN A 201 7.86 7.36 -5.62
N TYR A 202 8.51 8.52 -5.86
CA TYR A 202 9.27 9.20 -4.80
C TYR A 202 9.09 10.72 -4.77
N LEU A 203 8.39 11.32 -5.75
CA LEU A 203 8.06 12.74 -5.80
C LEU A 203 6.58 12.97 -5.48
N LEU A 204 6.32 14.08 -4.80
CA LEU A 204 4.98 14.59 -4.53
C LEU A 204 4.82 15.97 -5.16
N GLN A 205 3.79 16.12 -5.96
CA GLN A 205 3.38 17.42 -6.48
C GLN A 205 2.80 18.27 -5.34
N GLN A 206 3.36 19.45 -5.11
CA GLN A 206 2.92 20.36 -4.06
C GLN A 206 2.08 21.52 -4.60
N ALA A 207 2.52 22.14 -5.68
CA ALA A 207 1.87 23.31 -6.27
C ALA A 207 2.22 23.41 -7.75
N SER A 208 1.36 24.10 -8.50
CA SER A 208 1.64 24.55 -9.85
C SER A 208 1.59 26.09 -9.86
N VAL A 209 2.64 26.71 -10.45
CA VAL A 209 2.74 28.17 -10.58
C VAL A 209 3.13 28.44 -12.02
N ASP A 210 2.27 29.15 -12.74
CA ASP A 210 2.37 29.38 -14.17
C ASP A 210 2.56 28.04 -14.94
N ASN A 211 3.66 27.92 -15.70
CA ASN A 211 3.99 26.71 -16.45
C ASN A 211 4.96 25.78 -15.70
N SER A 212 5.17 25.99 -14.42
CA SER A 212 6.10 25.18 -13.60
C SER A 212 5.40 24.49 -12.46
N VAL A 213 5.92 23.33 -12.07
CA VAL A 213 5.39 22.51 -10.99
C VAL A 213 6.45 22.37 -9.90
N LEU A 214 6.03 22.53 -8.66
CA LEU A 214 6.84 22.25 -7.48
C LEU A 214 6.67 20.80 -7.07
N TRP A 215 7.75 20.04 -7.11
CA TRP A 215 7.85 18.66 -6.69
C TRP A 215 8.75 18.54 -5.47
N CYS A 216 8.33 17.81 -4.46
CA CYS A 216 9.18 17.55 -3.29
C CYS A 216 9.40 16.05 -3.12
N ILE A 217 10.54 15.66 -2.56
CA ILE A 217 10.81 14.27 -2.22
C ILE A 217 9.78 13.83 -1.17
N GLY A 218 8.99 12.83 -1.49
CA GLY A 218 7.95 12.25 -0.63
C GLY A 218 8.49 11.19 0.32
N TRP A 219 9.74 10.76 0.15
CA TRP A 219 10.41 9.90 1.10
C TRP A 219 10.89 10.73 2.28
N GLN A 220 10.60 10.26 3.48
CA GLN A 220 10.87 10.98 4.72
C GLN A 220 12.01 10.31 5.49
N ARG A 221 12.68 11.08 6.33
CA ARG A 221 13.63 10.55 7.31
C ARG A 221 12.87 9.92 8.47
N ASN A 222 13.15 8.68 8.80
CA ASN A 222 12.64 8.06 10.01
C ASN A 222 13.53 8.42 11.19
N GLN A 223 13.30 9.61 11.76
CA GLN A 223 14.18 10.24 12.75
C GLN A 223 14.40 9.35 13.97
N GLY A 224 15.67 9.04 14.24
CA GLY A 224 16.08 8.22 15.39
C GLY A 224 15.64 6.76 15.30
N GLN A 225 15.20 6.29 14.13
CA GLN A 225 14.80 4.91 13.89
C GLN A 225 15.52 4.33 12.68
N GLU A 226 15.89 3.07 12.79
CA GLU A 226 16.57 2.31 11.74
C GLU A 226 15.61 1.45 10.90
N ILE A 227 14.33 1.87 10.83
CA ILE A 227 13.31 1.17 10.06
C ILE A 227 13.06 1.92 8.75
N THR A 228 13.19 1.21 7.64
CA THR A 228 12.76 1.67 6.32
C THR A 228 11.34 1.16 6.08
N ILE A 229 10.42 2.04 5.66
CA ILE A 229 9.02 1.71 5.39
C ILE A 229 8.72 2.04 3.92
N LEU A 230 8.32 1.04 3.17
CA LEU A 230 7.85 1.18 1.80
C LEU A 230 6.32 1.28 1.84
N GLY A 231 5.81 2.51 1.82
CA GLY A 231 4.37 2.81 1.86
C GLY A 231 3.76 3.02 0.47
N ASP A 232 2.51 3.44 0.42
CA ASP A 232 1.70 3.55 -0.81
C ASP A 232 2.37 4.33 -1.93
N LEU A 233 3.14 5.36 -1.60
CA LEU A 233 3.89 6.13 -2.58
C LEU A 233 4.81 5.25 -3.44
N VAL A 234 5.39 4.20 -2.85
CA VAL A 234 6.24 3.21 -3.55
C VAL A 234 5.41 2.10 -4.18
N LEU A 235 4.31 1.71 -3.50
CA LEU A 235 3.51 0.55 -3.88
C LEU A 235 2.54 0.82 -5.03
N LYS A 236 2.16 2.09 -5.27
CA LYS A 236 1.24 2.46 -6.35
C LYS A 236 1.79 2.10 -7.73
N ASP A 237 0.89 1.75 -8.64
CA ASP A 237 1.17 1.31 -10.00
C ASP A 237 2.15 0.13 -10.06
N LYS A 238 1.97 -0.77 -9.08
CA LYS A 238 2.62 -2.07 -9.00
C LYS A 238 1.66 -3.10 -8.45
N ILE A 239 1.74 -4.30 -8.98
CA ILE A 239 1.16 -5.47 -8.33
C ILE A 239 2.06 -5.84 -7.17
N PHE A 240 1.45 -6.13 -6.01
CA PHE A 240 2.10 -6.77 -4.88
C PHE A 240 1.37 -8.06 -4.52
N VAL A 241 2.14 -9.15 -4.37
CA VAL A 241 1.65 -10.47 -3.97
C VAL A 241 2.27 -10.85 -2.64
N TYR A 242 1.45 -10.98 -1.61
CA TYR A 242 1.83 -11.43 -0.26
C TYR A 242 1.57 -12.91 -0.14
N ASP A 243 2.52 -13.71 -0.59
CA ASP A 243 2.44 -15.19 -0.58
C ASP A 243 2.95 -15.73 0.75
N LEU A 244 2.07 -15.72 1.75
CA LEU A 244 2.37 -16.18 3.11
C LEU A 244 2.45 -17.71 3.19
N ALA A 245 1.89 -18.41 2.22
CA ALA A 245 2.00 -19.86 2.15
C ALA A 245 3.44 -20.29 1.84
N ASN A 246 4.12 -19.56 0.96
CA ASN A 246 5.50 -19.81 0.57
C ASN A 246 6.51 -18.83 1.23
N MET A 247 6.05 -18.00 2.18
CA MET A 247 6.89 -17.03 2.91
C MET A 247 7.70 -16.13 1.96
N ARG A 248 7.05 -15.53 0.96
CA ARG A 248 7.66 -14.65 -0.02
C ARG A 248 6.74 -13.48 -0.40
N MET A 249 7.32 -12.43 -0.91
CA MET A 249 6.61 -11.29 -1.47
C MET A 249 7.01 -11.11 -2.93
N GLY A 250 6.01 -10.90 -3.80
CA GLY A 250 6.21 -10.64 -5.22
C GLY A 250 5.78 -9.24 -5.60
N TRP A 251 6.39 -8.69 -6.66
CA TRP A 251 5.93 -7.44 -7.28
C TRP A 251 6.25 -7.40 -8.77
N ALA A 252 5.49 -6.57 -9.48
CA ALA A 252 5.75 -6.17 -10.86
C ALA A 252 5.24 -4.74 -11.08
N ASP A 253 5.92 -3.95 -11.91
CA ASP A 253 5.36 -2.70 -12.41
C ASP A 253 4.13 -3.00 -13.25
N TYR A 254 3.03 -2.27 -13.00
CA TYR A 254 1.76 -2.52 -13.66
C TYR A 254 0.89 -1.26 -13.70
N ASP A 255 0.13 -1.08 -14.76
CA ASP A 255 -0.92 -0.06 -14.79
C ASP A 255 -2.16 -0.58 -14.05
N CYS A 256 -2.33 -0.14 -12.80
CA CYS A 256 -3.42 -0.60 -11.93
C CYS A 256 -4.81 -0.09 -12.33
N SER A 257 -4.95 0.59 -13.45
CA SER A 257 -6.23 0.85 -14.12
C SER A 257 -6.67 -0.29 -15.04
N MET A 258 -5.75 -1.18 -15.38
CA MET A 258 -5.98 -2.33 -16.27
C MET A 258 -6.52 -3.54 -15.51
N SER A 259 -7.11 -4.48 -16.26
CA SER A 259 -7.53 -5.79 -15.72
C SER A 259 -6.34 -6.60 -15.26
N VAL A 260 -6.46 -7.30 -14.15
CA VAL A 260 -5.44 -8.20 -13.62
C VAL A 260 -5.82 -9.66 -13.81
N ASN A 261 -4.83 -10.51 -14.03
CA ASN A 261 -5.01 -11.95 -14.15
C ASN A 261 -4.94 -12.60 -12.77
N VAL A 262 -5.99 -13.27 -12.33
CA VAL A 262 -6.10 -13.89 -11.01
C VAL A 262 -6.28 -15.40 -11.12
N THR A 263 -5.78 -16.13 -10.13
CA THR A 263 -6.07 -17.56 -10.00
C THR A 263 -7.48 -17.74 -9.42
N THR A 264 -8.32 -18.47 -10.12
CA THR A 264 -9.71 -18.76 -9.73
C THR A 264 -9.80 -19.92 -8.75
N SER A 265 -10.96 -20.10 -8.12
CA SER A 265 -11.24 -21.25 -7.25
C SER A 265 -11.14 -22.61 -7.97
N SER A 266 -11.24 -22.62 -9.29
CA SER A 266 -11.07 -23.84 -10.11
C SER A 266 -9.62 -24.11 -10.52
N GLY A 267 -8.65 -23.27 -10.07
CA GLY A 267 -7.24 -23.35 -10.45
C GLY A 267 -6.93 -22.87 -11.87
N LYS A 268 -7.88 -22.23 -12.54
CA LYS A 268 -7.66 -21.57 -13.84
C LYS A 268 -7.39 -20.09 -13.62
N ASN A 269 -6.75 -19.46 -14.59
CA ASN A 269 -6.51 -18.03 -14.57
C ASN A 269 -7.63 -17.29 -15.32
N GLN A 270 -7.99 -16.11 -14.81
CA GLN A 270 -9.02 -15.26 -15.42
C GLN A 270 -8.67 -13.79 -15.20
N TYR A 271 -8.88 -12.97 -16.24
CA TYR A 271 -8.77 -11.52 -16.11
C TYR A 271 -9.97 -10.92 -15.39
N VAL A 272 -9.69 -10.04 -14.44
CA VAL A 272 -10.70 -9.31 -13.65
C VAL A 272 -10.45 -7.82 -13.83
N ASN A 273 -11.51 -7.10 -14.20
CA ASN A 273 -11.42 -5.65 -14.39
C ASN A 273 -11.55 -4.94 -13.04
N THR A 274 -10.65 -4.01 -12.74
CA THR A 274 -10.66 -3.19 -11.53
C THR A 274 -11.91 -2.30 -11.41
N GLY A 275 -12.58 -1.95 -12.52
CA GLY A 275 -13.86 -1.22 -12.55
C GLY A 275 -15.10 -2.10 -12.52
N GLN A 276 -14.97 -3.42 -12.51
CA GLN A 276 -16.12 -4.36 -12.59
C GLN A 276 -16.84 -4.50 -11.25
N PHE A 277 -16.19 -4.18 -10.16
CA PHE A 277 -16.73 -4.20 -8.81
C PHE A 277 -17.15 -2.78 -8.42
N ASP A 278 -18.44 -2.44 -8.66
CA ASP A 278 -18.98 -1.14 -8.25
C ASP A 278 -19.13 -1.11 -6.74
N VAL A 279 -18.24 -0.38 -6.08
CA VAL A 279 -18.25 -0.16 -4.61
C VAL A 279 -19.60 0.42 -4.16
N ASN A 280 -20.31 1.11 -5.04
CA ASN A 280 -21.65 1.63 -4.78
C ASN A 280 -22.77 0.58 -4.96
N GLY A 281 -22.50 -0.55 -5.59
CA GLY A 281 -23.46 -1.63 -5.85
C GLY A 281 -23.89 -2.37 -4.58
N SER A 282 -23.02 -2.58 -3.61
CA SER A 282 -23.36 -3.25 -2.35
C SER A 282 -24.25 -2.41 -1.44
N ALA A 283 -24.15 -1.09 -1.47
CA ALA A 283 -25.01 -0.20 -0.68
C ALA A 283 -26.41 -0.05 -1.26
N ARG A 284 -26.60 -0.27 -2.57
CA ARG A 284 -27.92 -0.10 -3.23
C ARG A 284 -28.82 -1.34 -3.23
N ARG A 285 -28.33 -2.51 -2.80
CA ARG A 285 -29.12 -3.75 -2.70
C ARG A 285 -29.56 -4.12 -1.29
N ALA A 286 -29.45 -3.23 -0.32
CA ALA A 286 -30.23 -3.32 0.91
C ALA A 286 -31.70 -3.14 0.49
N SER A 287 -32.38 -4.25 0.31
CA SER A 287 -33.75 -4.36 -0.16
C SER A 287 -34.67 -3.40 0.58
N TYR A 288 -35.32 -2.49 -0.14
CA TYR A 288 -36.42 -1.63 0.32
C TYR A 288 -37.69 -2.46 0.67
N LYS A 289 -37.53 -3.51 1.45
CA LYS A 289 -38.67 -4.29 1.98
C LYS A 289 -38.72 -4.37 3.50
N SER A 290 -37.85 -3.66 4.19
CA SER A 290 -38.01 -3.42 5.63
C SER A 290 -38.27 -1.94 5.84
N LEU A 291 -39.49 -1.59 6.20
CA LEU A 291 -39.96 -0.25 6.54
C LEU A 291 -39.42 0.24 7.90
N ILE A 292 -38.16 -0.02 8.18
CA ILE A 292 -37.45 0.66 9.24
C ILE A 292 -36.41 1.54 8.55
N PRO A 293 -36.57 2.90 8.61
CA PRO A 293 -35.60 3.79 7.98
C PRO A 293 -34.22 3.54 8.58
N ALA A 294 -33.21 3.31 7.76
CA ALA A 294 -31.84 3.12 8.19
C ALA A 294 -31.32 4.26 9.11
N GLY A 295 -31.95 5.44 9.04
CA GLY A 295 -31.72 6.55 9.96
C GLY A 295 -32.08 6.29 11.43
N ILE A 296 -32.99 5.36 11.72
CA ILE A 296 -33.34 5.03 13.11
C ILE A 296 -32.32 4.06 13.69
N VAL A 297 -31.79 3.14 12.89
CA VAL A 297 -30.76 2.20 13.32
C VAL A 297 -29.41 2.91 13.54
N THR A 298 -29.05 3.85 12.67
CA THR A 298 -27.87 4.71 12.86
C THR A 298 -28.03 5.62 14.08
N MET A 299 -29.21 6.14 14.33
CA MET A 299 -29.47 6.99 15.50
C MET A 299 -29.48 6.17 16.80
N LEU A 300 -29.98 4.93 16.80
CA LEU A 300 -29.91 4.02 17.93
C LEU A 300 -28.49 3.54 18.22
N VAL A 301 -27.69 3.26 17.20
CA VAL A 301 -26.26 2.91 17.37
C VAL A 301 -25.47 4.12 17.87
N HIS A 302 -25.75 5.34 17.35
CA HIS A 302 -25.14 6.57 17.87
C HIS A 302 -25.55 6.87 19.33
N MET A 303 -26.82 6.66 19.69
CA MET A 303 -27.25 6.86 21.09
C MET A 303 -26.68 5.81 22.06
N LEU A 304 -26.45 4.58 21.64
CA LEU A 304 -25.81 3.55 22.45
C LEU A 304 -24.30 3.75 22.63
N ILE A 305 -23.65 4.43 21.68
CA ILE A 305 -22.21 4.71 21.75
C ILE A 305 -21.92 6.01 22.52
N PHE A 306 -22.82 7.00 22.51
CA PHE A 306 -22.63 8.31 23.15
C PHE A 306 -23.54 8.59 24.37
N GLY A 307 -24.39 7.64 24.77
CA GLY A 307 -25.43 7.82 25.78
C GLY A 307 -25.07 7.57 27.24
N THR A 308 -23.78 7.31 27.60
CA THR A 308 -23.38 7.08 29.01
C THR A 308 -22.25 8.00 29.46
N GLY A 309 -22.44 9.29 29.28
CA GLY A 309 -21.46 10.29 29.71
C GLY A 309 -22.07 11.54 30.32
N SER A 310 -23.02 11.39 31.24
CA SER A 310 -23.36 12.50 32.15
C SER A 310 -24.15 12.00 33.34
N ARG A 311 -23.44 11.76 34.42
CA ARG A 311 -23.88 12.06 35.82
C ARG A 311 -22.77 11.76 36.82
N ARG A 312 -22.31 12.86 37.39
CA ARG A 312 -21.51 13.11 38.61
C ARG A 312 -20.02 12.90 38.53
#